data_aef5ac93a7cb44b6af338657dc4c161c
#
_entry.id   aef5ac93a7cb44b6af338657dc4c161c
#
_cell.length_a   1.000
_cell.length_b   1.000
_cell.length_c   1.000
_cell.angle_alpha   90.00
_cell.angle_beta   90.00
_cell.angle_gamma   90.00
#
_symmetry.space_group_name_H-M   'P 1'
#
loop_
_entity.id
_entity.type
_entity.pdbx_description
1 polymer ?
#
loop_
_entity_poly.entity_id
_entity_poly.type
_entity_poly.pdbx_seq_one_letter_code
_entity_poly.pdbx_strand_id
1 'polypeptide(L)'
;MKNRYFPFLTLSLCLSLFSTAHSQTPERGFYKDIYMDGGLSLTSKQYLPSARSLMLSIETLRTGTKSLGITDVDTLLQNALLVGNEFDTNGILLYPDGAPRYRMVYVNGGTAKSHGRSLTPEGRERFRAFVKAGGGYLGSCAGAYLACEGTHGNPHYEEYLGIYPGICTNAQLQNKRVCVTVPADSPLLRYSDFGGDLHIDSVYHNGGCYMDYADLIPGAEILLQYDYPPKPMHGNGCVWSYKADEQTGRVMACGPHPEGIVSGERLDMMEAMVQYVLEGTPQPRIKASLTKGEPRLMSCKTEDNDPAHTRIGDKQYHHFTVEVPEGCDTLKIKLSSLEGYQNYDLFLFASYEGLAMLGSSKYKNVGQGLDKELVILAPKAGTLFLSVFCDTTVESEEARYGTMYTGRLDVLNGVPYQILVE
;
A
#
# COMPACT_ATOMS: atom_id res chain seq x y z
N MET A 1 -13.90 -9.18 78.73
CA MET A 1 -12.65 -8.77 78.08
C MET A 1 -12.17 -9.90 77.20
N LYS A 2 -12.41 -9.83 75.92
CA LYS A 2 -11.80 -10.70 74.88
C LYS A 2 -11.59 -9.87 73.66
N ASN A 3 -10.35 -9.47 73.43
CA ASN A 3 -9.85 -8.79 72.21
C ASN A 3 -9.99 -9.75 71.02
N ARG A 4 -10.69 -9.30 69.95
CA ARG A 4 -10.66 -9.93 68.66
C ARG A 4 -9.84 -9.03 67.73
N TYR A 5 -8.64 -9.51 67.34
CA TYR A 5 -7.87 -8.93 66.28
C TYR A 5 -8.49 -9.34 64.94
N PHE A 6 -8.80 -8.32 64.09
CA PHE A 6 -9.11 -8.50 62.68
C PHE A 6 -7.79 -8.37 61.89
N PRO A 7 -7.45 -9.27 61.02
CA PRO A 7 -6.34 -9.02 60.09
C PRO A 7 -6.81 -8.18 58.90
N PHE A 8 -6.15 -7.05 58.70
CA PHE A 8 -6.26 -6.27 57.47
C PHE A 8 -5.71 -7.09 56.31
N LEU A 9 -6.58 -7.47 55.38
CA LEU A 9 -6.20 -8.05 54.08
C LEU A 9 -5.87 -6.86 53.18
N THR A 10 -4.62 -6.58 52.96
CA THR A 10 -4.15 -5.63 51.92
C THR A 10 -4.33 -6.30 50.59
N LEU A 11 -5.39 -5.90 49.87
CA LEU A 11 -5.62 -6.25 48.46
C LEU A 11 -4.65 -5.45 47.61
N SER A 12 -3.54 -6.05 47.24
CA SER A 12 -2.59 -5.48 46.29
C SER A 12 -3.23 -5.58 44.90
N LEU A 13 -3.75 -4.45 44.43
CA LEU A 13 -4.28 -4.26 43.09
C LEU A 13 -3.10 -4.17 42.14
N CYS A 14 -2.67 -5.32 41.57
CA CYS A 14 -1.79 -5.31 40.41
C CYS A 14 -2.55 -4.72 39.23
N LEU A 15 -2.43 -3.40 39.02
CA LEU A 15 -2.72 -2.80 37.72
C LEU A 15 -1.66 -3.34 36.75
N SER A 16 -1.99 -4.40 36.04
CA SER A 16 -1.31 -4.74 34.81
C SER A 16 -1.64 -3.63 33.81
N LEU A 17 -0.72 -2.69 33.70
CA LEU A 17 -0.63 -1.78 32.55
C LEU A 17 -0.38 -2.69 31.33
N PHE A 18 -1.45 -3.13 30.67
CA PHE A 18 -1.36 -3.51 29.27
C PHE A 18 -0.98 -2.24 28.51
N SER A 19 0.32 -2.00 28.42
CA SER A 19 0.89 -1.20 27.37
C SER A 19 0.49 -1.91 26.07
N THR A 20 -0.62 -1.49 25.48
CA THR A 20 -0.84 -1.74 24.06
C THR A 20 0.31 -1.04 23.38
N ALA A 21 1.36 -1.79 23.06
CA ALA A 21 2.35 -1.39 22.10
C ALA A 21 1.57 -1.16 20.80
N HIS A 22 1.16 0.07 20.57
CA HIS A 22 0.77 0.53 19.25
C HIS A 22 2.02 0.33 18.40
N SER A 23 2.03 -0.76 17.66
CA SER A 23 2.96 -0.96 16.58
C SER A 23 2.68 0.17 15.61
N GLN A 24 3.36 1.31 15.79
CA GLN A 24 3.45 2.29 14.73
C GLN A 24 4.08 1.53 13.57
N THR A 25 3.28 1.27 12.56
CA THR A 25 3.77 0.72 11.30
C THR A 25 4.95 1.60 10.90
N PRO A 26 6.17 1.08 10.71
CA PRO A 26 7.30 1.91 10.35
C PRO A 26 6.90 2.73 9.13
N GLU A 27 7.15 4.04 9.14
CA GLU A 27 6.98 4.87 7.96
C GLU A 27 7.77 4.25 6.82
N ARG A 28 7.08 3.68 5.84
CA ARG A 28 7.71 2.92 4.75
C ARG A 28 7.97 3.77 3.51
N GLY A 29 7.71 5.07 3.57
CA GLY A 29 7.98 5.99 2.48
C GLY A 29 6.96 5.93 1.35
N PHE A 30 5.71 5.78 1.68
CA PHE A 30 4.58 5.89 0.76
C PHE A 30 3.79 7.17 1.02
N TYR A 31 3.15 7.69 -0.01
CA TYR A 31 2.25 8.84 0.12
C TYR A 31 1.09 8.51 1.06
N LYS A 32 0.41 7.38 0.82
CA LYS A 32 -0.61 6.79 1.71
C LYS A 32 -0.54 5.27 1.67
N ASP A 33 -1.19 4.61 2.65
CA ASP A 33 -1.23 3.15 2.71
C ASP A 33 -2.10 2.57 1.60
N ILE A 34 -3.31 3.10 1.41
CA ILE A 34 -4.30 2.51 0.51
C ILE A 34 -4.80 3.53 -0.50
N TYR A 35 -4.66 3.21 -1.77
CA TYR A 35 -5.44 3.80 -2.84
C TYR A 35 -6.72 2.98 -3.01
N MET A 36 -7.88 3.58 -2.73
CA MET A 36 -9.17 2.98 -3.00
C MET A 36 -9.65 3.44 -4.37
N ASP A 37 -9.71 2.50 -5.32
CA ASP A 37 -10.22 2.80 -6.63
C ASP A 37 -11.73 3.08 -6.59
N GLY A 38 -12.09 4.31 -6.85
CA GLY A 38 -13.43 4.83 -6.83
C GLY A 38 -14.29 4.51 -8.06
N GLY A 39 -13.87 3.59 -8.95
CA GLY A 39 -14.47 3.26 -10.24
C GLY A 39 -15.98 3.18 -10.36
N LEU A 40 -16.45 2.74 -11.53
CA LEU A 40 -17.84 2.87 -12.00
C LEU A 40 -18.91 2.27 -11.10
N SER A 41 -18.59 1.26 -10.33
CA SER A 41 -19.61 0.44 -9.66
C SER A 41 -19.22 0.14 -8.23
N LEU A 42 -18.92 1.17 -7.46
CA LEU A 42 -18.64 0.98 -6.04
C LEU A 42 -19.89 0.49 -5.31
N THR A 43 -19.76 -0.66 -4.66
CA THR A 43 -20.79 -1.20 -3.76
C THR A 43 -20.62 -0.68 -2.33
N SER A 44 -19.41 -0.38 -1.91
CA SER A 44 -19.12 0.24 -0.59
C SER A 44 -18.34 1.54 -0.77
N LYS A 45 -19.07 2.54 -1.09
CA LYS A 45 -18.64 3.93 -1.30
C LYS A 45 -17.49 4.33 -0.36
N GLN A 46 -16.32 4.71 -0.88
CA GLN A 46 -15.31 5.53 -0.19
C GLN A 46 -14.97 5.11 1.27
N TYR A 47 -15.26 3.87 1.67
CA TYR A 47 -15.32 3.47 3.05
C TYR A 47 -14.85 2.02 3.23
N LEU A 48 -13.77 1.87 3.95
CA LEU A 48 -13.17 0.58 4.29
C LEU A 48 -12.92 0.55 5.81
N PRO A 49 -13.88 0.04 6.62
CA PRO A 49 -13.77 0.04 8.09
C PRO A 49 -12.49 -0.60 8.62
N SER A 50 -12.03 -1.68 7.99
CA SER A 50 -10.80 -2.36 8.35
C SER A 50 -9.56 -1.47 8.27
N ALA A 51 -9.49 -0.60 7.27
CA ALA A 51 -8.37 0.34 7.19
C ALA A 51 -8.39 1.35 8.34
N ARG A 52 -9.57 1.83 8.74
CA ARG A 52 -9.70 2.73 9.91
C ARG A 52 -9.33 2.01 11.20
N SER A 53 -9.79 0.78 11.39
CA SER A 53 -9.45 -0.05 12.55
C SER A 53 -7.94 -0.29 12.65
N LEU A 54 -7.29 -0.53 11.51
CA LEU A 54 -5.84 -0.69 11.40
C LEU A 54 -5.06 0.64 11.39
N MET A 55 -5.75 1.78 11.54
CA MET A 55 -5.16 3.13 11.49
C MET A 55 -4.39 3.42 10.19
N LEU A 56 -4.82 2.86 9.06
CA LEU A 56 -4.21 3.05 7.77
C LEU A 56 -4.77 4.30 7.08
N SER A 57 -3.91 5.03 6.39
CA SER A 57 -4.29 6.15 5.55
C SER A 57 -4.89 5.69 4.23
N ILE A 58 -6.02 6.29 3.85
CA ILE A 58 -6.73 5.98 2.60
C ILE A 58 -6.84 7.23 1.74
N GLU A 59 -6.72 7.03 0.44
CA GLU A 59 -7.17 7.99 -0.55
C GLU A 59 -8.11 7.30 -1.53
N THR A 60 -9.25 7.93 -1.77
CA THR A 60 -10.22 7.46 -2.76
C THR A 60 -10.21 8.40 -3.94
N LEU A 61 -9.77 7.94 -5.09
CA LEU A 61 -9.88 8.66 -6.35
C LEU A 61 -10.85 7.93 -7.28
N ARG A 62 -11.68 8.69 -7.96
CA ARG A 62 -12.68 8.12 -8.86
C ARG A 62 -12.13 8.04 -10.28
N THR A 63 -11.79 6.83 -10.70
CA THR A 63 -11.40 6.54 -12.08
C THR A 63 -12.62 6.21 -12.93
N GLY A 64 -12.52 6.35 -14.24
CA GLY A 64 -13.56 5.94 -15.17
C GLY A 64 -14.83 6.79 -15.18
N THR A 65 -14.78 7.99 -14.70
CA THR A 65 -15.94 8.88 -14.54
C THR A 65 -16.58 9.30 -15.85
N LYS A 66 -15.84 9.35 -16.95
CA LYS A 66 -16.36 9.70 -18.28
C LYS A 66 -17.47 8.78 -18.73
N SER A 67 -17.39 7.49 -18.43
CA SER A 67 -18.42 6.52 -18.79
C SER A 67 -19.69 6.57 -17.93
N LEU A 68 -19.65 7.34 -16.82
CA LEU A 68 -20.83 7.65 -15.99
C LEU A 68 -21.56 8.91 -16.45
N GLY A 69 -21.15 9.55 -17.55
CA GLY A 69 -21.69 10.82 -17.99
C GLY A 69 -21.32 12.00 -17.09
N ILE A 70 -20.31 11.85 -16.24
CA ILE A 70 -19.79 12.94 -15.41
C ILE A 70 -18.97 13.85 -16.30
N THR A 71 -19.36 15.11 -16.38
CA THR A 71 -18.70 16.15 -17.18
C THR A 71 -18.01 17.21 -16.34
N ASP A 72 -18.02 17.01 -15.01
CA ASP A 72 -17.31 17.88 -14.09
C ASP A 72 -15.80 17.87 -14.37
N VAL A 73 -15.24 19.07 -14.58
CA VAL A 73 -13.84 19.25 -15.02
C VAL A 73 -12.86 18.67 -14.00
N ASP A 74 -13.12 18.88 -12.71
CA ASP A 74 -12.21 18.42 -11.64
C ASP A 74 -12.15 16.90 -11.58
N THR A 75 -13.29 16.23 -11.77
CA THR A 75 -13.36 14.78 -11.82
C THR A 75 -12.67 14.21 -13.06
N LEU A 76 -12.77 14.89 -14.20
CA LEU A 76 -12.04 14.51 -15.42
C LEU A 76 -10.53 14.69 -15.26
N LEU A 77 -10.09 15.75 -14.57
CA LEU A 77 -8.68 15.97 -14.26
C LEU A 77 -8.11 14.83 -13.41
N GLN A 78 -8.83 14.43 -12.37
CA GLN A 78 -8.40 13.30 -11.51
C GLN A 78 -8.32 11.98 -12.26
N ASN A 79 -9.25 11.72 -13.17
CA ASN A 79 -9.17 10.54 -14.03
C ASN A 79 -7.92 10.58 -14.94
N ALA A 80 -7.54 11.74 -15.42
CA ALA A 80 -6.30 11.91 -16.18
C ALA A 80 -5.04 11.67 -15.33
N LEU A 81 -5.05 11.99 -14.04
CA LEU A 81 -3.93 11.71 -13.13
C LEU A 81 -3.59 10.24 -13.02
N LEU A 82 -4.55 9.33 -13.16
CA LEU A 82 -4.27 7.89 -13.12
C LEU A 82 -3.30 7.46 -14.23
N VAL A 83 -3.50 7.94 -15.43
CA VAL A 83 -2.69 7.57 -16.61
C VAL A 83 -1.45 8.45 -16.77
N GLY A 84 -1.42 9.56 -16.09
CA GLY A 84 -0.37 10.56 -16.17
C GLY A 84 -0.78 11.77 -17.02
N ASN A 85 -0.17 12.89 -16.72
CA ASN A 85 -0.33 14.17 -17.43
C ASN A 85 0.95 14.99 -17.32
N GLU A 86 0.90 16.30 -17.62
CA GLU A 86 2.05 17.19 -17.52
C GLU A 86 2.63 17.35 -16.09
N PHE A 87 1.84 17.05 -15.05
CA PHE A 87 2.27 17.12 -13.65
C PHE A 87 2.81 15.78 -13.13
N ASP A 88 2.46 14.68 -13.78
CA ASP A 88 2.88 13.34 -13.39
C ASP A 88 2.81 12.40 -14.57
N THR A 89 3.95 12.14 -15.17
CA THR A 89 4.04 11.30 -16.37
C THR A 89 3.95 9.82 -16.09
N ASN A 90 4.15 9.40 -14.82
CA ASN A 90 3.95 8.01 -14.37
C ASN A 90 2.52 7.70 -13.91
N GLY A 91 1.70 8.73 -13.74
CA GLY A 91 0.41 8.60 -13.06
C GLY A 91 0.56 8.43 -11.56
N ILE A 92 -0.51 8.70 -10.84
CA ILE A 92 -0.51 8.80 -9.38
C ILE A 92 -0.17 7.51 -8.61
N LEU A 93 -0.19 6.35 -9.25
CA LEU A 93 0.13 5.09 -8.58
C LEU A 93 1.63 4.89 -8.36
N LEU A 94 2.47 5.57 -9.15
CA LEU A 94 3.91 5.40 -9.12
C LEU A 94 4.62 6.73 -8.87
N TYR A 95 5.73 6.67 -8.16
CA TYR A 95 6.67 7.77 -8.06
C TYR A 95 7.46 7.98 -9.36
N PRO A 96 8.15 9.12 -9.53
CA PRO A 96 8.93 9.38 -10.74
C PRO A 96 9.95 8.29 -11.08
N ASP A 97 10.49 7.60 -10.10
CA ASP A 97 11.44 6.49 -10.26
C ASP A 97 10.78 5.12 -10.50
N GLY A 98 9.46 5.09 -10.63
CA GLY A 98 8.68 3.87 -10.84
C GLY A 98 8.39 3.08 -9.56
N ALA A 99 8.81 3.55 -8.38
CA ALA A 99 8.40 2.92 -7.11
C ALA A 99 6.91 3.17 -6.82
N PRO A 100 6.22 2.25 -6.11
CA PRO A 100 4.81 2.43 -5.81
C PRO A 100 4.60 3.60 -4.83
N ARG A 101 3.65 4.48 -5.14
CA ARG A 101 3.30 5.64 -4.32
C ARG A 101 2.36 5.28 -3.16
N TYR A 102 1.61 4.18 -3.29
CA TYR A 102 0.78 3.59 -2.25
C TYR A 102 1.32 2.20 -1.88
N ARG A 103 1.02 1.73 -0.67
CA ARG A 103 1.39 0.36 -0.28
C ARG A 103 0.52 -0.67 -0.98
N MET A 104 -0.78 -0.37 -1.14
CA MET A 104 -1.71 -1.23 -1.87
C MET A 104 -2.82 -0.45 -2.56
N VAL A 105 -3.41 -1.09 -3.56
CA VAL A 105 -4.66 -0.68 -4.19
C VAL A 105 -5.78 -1.59 -3.73
N TYR A 106 -6.93 -1.02 -3.38
CA TYR A 106 -8.16 -1.75 -3.13
C TYR A 106 -9.20 -1.49 -4.21
N VAL A 107 -9.75 -2.55 -4.80
CA VAL A 107 -10.78 -2.48 -5.84
C VAL A 107 -12.05 -3.20 -5.38
N ASN A 108 -13.14 -2.48 -5.36
CA ASN A 108 -14.43 -2.91 -4.84
C ASN A 108 -15.23 -3.81 -5.82
N GLY A 109 -16.36 -4.31 -5.32
CA GLY A 109 -17.34 -5.02 -6.11
C GLY A 109 -18.09 -4.13 -7.13
N GLY A 110 -18.67 -4.76 -8.14
CA GLY A 110 -19.43 -4.10 -9.21
C GLY A 110 -19.43 -4.91 -10.50
N THR A 111 -19.12 -4.28 -11.64
CA THR A 111 -19.03 -4.93 -12.94
C THR A 111 -17.59 -4.86 -13.46
N ALA A 112 -16.83 -5.96 -13.36
CA ALA A 112 -15.41 -6.01 -13.68
C ALA A 112 -15.06 -5.48 -15.07
N LYS A 113 -15.78 -5.92 -16.12
CA LYS A 113 -15.54 -5.44 -17.49
C LYS A 113 -15.79 -3.94 -17.65
N SER A 114 -16.88 -3.42 -17.09
CA SER A 114 -17.19 -1.99 -17.17
C SER A 114 -16.14 -1.17 -16.43
N HIS A 115 -15.69 -1.66 -15.27
CA HIS A 115 -14.63 -1.04 -14.52
C HIS A 115 -13.30 -1.05 -15.30
N GLY A 116 -12.89 -2.21 -15.81
CA GLY A 116 -11.66 -2.33 -16.60
C GLY A 116 -11.64 -1.46 -17.88
N ARG A 117 -12.80 -1.31 -18.57
CA ARG A 117 -12.93 -0.36 -19.69
C ARG A 117 -12.74 1.08 -19.24
N SER A 118 -13.28 1.44 -18.07
CA SER A 118 -13.19 2.80 -17.54
C SER A 118 -11.76 3.21 -17.17
N LEU A 119 -10.91 2.25 -16.84
CA LEU A 119 -9.49 2.49 -16.60
C LEU A 119 -8.71 2.87 -17.87
N THR A 120 -9.24 2.59 -19.05
CA THR A 120 -8.54 2.61 -20.35
C THR A 120 -7.39 1.60 -20.42
N PRO A 121 -6.82 1.31 -21.60
CA PRO A 121 -5.62 0.47 -21.69
C PRO A 121 -4.44 1.00 -20.87
N GLU A 122 -4.22 2.32 -20.90
CA GLU A 122 -3.13 3.01 -20.19
C GLU A 122 -3.31 2.90 -18.67
N GLY A 123 -4.51 3.11 -18.15
CA GLY A 123 -4.79 2.97 -16.71
C GLY A 123 -4.60 1.54 -16.22
N ARG A 124 -5.01 0.53 -17.02
CA ARG A 124 -4.75 -0.88 -16.72
C ARG A 124 -3.25 -1.18 -16.68
N GLU A 125 -2.48 -0.57 -17.60
CA GLU A 125 -1.02 -0.72 -17.58
C GLU A 125 -0.39 -0.08 -16.34
N ARG A 126 -0.91 1.04 -15.85
CA ARG A 126 -0.46 1.65 -14.57
C ARG A 126 -0.69 0.71 -13.39
N PHE A 127 -1.82 0.00 -13.34
CA PHE A 127 -2.08 -1.01 -12.30
C PHE A 127 -1.09 -2.19 -12.39
N ARG A 128 -0.80 -2.68 -13.59
CA ARG A 128 0.21 -3.74 -13.80
C ARG A 128 1.59 -3.29 -13.36
N ALA A 129 2.00 -2.10 -13.78
CA ALA A 129 3.27 -1.50 -13.40
C ALA A 129 3.38 -1.31 -11.89
N PHE A 130 2.30 -0.88 -11.23
CA PHE A 130 2.23 -0.72 -9.78
C PHE A 130 2.49 -2.03 -9.04
N VAL A 131 1.81 -3.12 -9.42
CA VAL A 131 2.01 -4.44 -8.79
C VAL A 131 3.41 -4.98 -9.10
N LYS A 132 3.89 -4.82 -10.33
CA LYS A 132 5.25 -5.21 -10.72
C LYS A 132 6.33 -4.46 -9.94
N ALA A 133 6.07 -3.21 -9.57
CA ALA A 133 6.97 -2.39 -8.76
C ALA A 133 6.94 -2.71 -7.25
N GLY A 134 6.04 -3.59 -6.81
CA GLY A 134 5.93 -4.01 -5.41
C GLY A 134 4.68 -3.53 -4.68
N GLY A 135 3.80 -2.77 -5.32
CA GLY A 135 2.53 -2.36 -4.74
C GLY A 135 1.54 -3.51 -4.61
N GLY A 136 0.90 -3.64 -3.44
CA GLY A 136 -0.08 -4.69 -3.19
C GLY A 136 -1.43 -4.44 -3.89
N TYR A 137 -2.19 -5.50 -4.12
CA TYR A 137 -3.54 -5.41 -4.68
C TYR A 137 -4.51 -6.28 -3.87
N LEU A 138 -5.67 -5.73 -3.52
CA LEU A 138 -6.79 -6.45 -2.95
C LEU A 138 -8.07 -6.12 -3.72
N GLY A 139 -8.74 -7.12 -4.26
CA GLY A 139 -10.01 -6.94 -4.97
C GLY A 139 -11.13 -7.79 -4.41
N SER A 140 -12.32 -7.18 -4.16
CA SER A 140 -13.55 -7.89 -3.79
C SER A 140 -14.48 -8.04 -5.00
N CYS A 141 -15.13 -9.18 -5.15
CA CYS A 141 -16.14 -9.46 -6.21
C CYS A 141 -15.64 -9.04 -7.61
N ALA A 142 -16.09 -7.89 -8.15
CA ALA A 142 -15.60 -7.38 -9.43
C ALA A 142 -14.10 -7.11 -9.42
N GLY A 143 -13.53 -6.62 -8.31
CA GLY A 143 -12.10 -6.45 -8.14
C GLY A 143 -11.34 -7.78 -8.18
N ALA A 144 -11.93 -8.86 -7.66
CA ALA A 144 -11.35 -10.20 -7.75
C ALA A 144 -11.30 -10.71 -9.20
N TYR A 145 -12.40 -10.54 -9.96
CA TYR A 145 -12.41 -10.84 -11.39
C TYR A 145 -11.40 -10.02 -12.18
N LEU A 146 -11.36 -8.72 -11.88
CA LEU A 146 -10.48 -7.78 -12.59
C LEU A 146 -9.00 -8.13 -12.43
N ALA A 147 -8.61 -8.69 -11.30
CA ALA A 147 -7.23 -9.13 -11.05
C ALA A 147 -6.81 -10.29 -11.96
N CYS A 148 -7.73 -11.17 -12.34
CA CYS A 148 -7.47 -12.37 -13.13
C CYS A 148 -7.15 -12.05 -14.60
N GLU A 149 -6.61 -13.03 -15.32
CA GLU A 149 -6.53 -13.04 -16.79
C GLU A 149 -7.91 -13.17 -17.41
N GLY A 150 -8.76 -14.03 -16.84
CA GLY A 150 -10.09 -14.29 -17.34
C GLY A 150 -10.94 -15.15 -16.40
N THR A 151 -11.90 -15.87 -16.97
CA THR A 151 -12.78 -16.79 -16.24
C THR A 151 -12.84 -18.15 -16.93
N HIS A 152 -13.33 -19.18 -16.23
CA HIS A 152 -13.47 -20.53 -16.78
C HIS A 152 -14.20 -20.55 -18.14
N GLY A 153 -15.19 -19.67 -18.36
CA GLY A 153 -15.93 -19.58 -19.65
C GLY A 153 -15.24 -18.72 -20.73
N ASN A 154 -14.26 -17.89 -20.34
CA ASN A 154 -13.46 -17.07 -21.24
C ASN A 154 -12.11 -16.80 -20.59
N PRO A 155 -11.05 -17.50 -20.95
CA PRO A 155 -9.76 -17.46 -20.26
C PRO A 155 -9.00 -16.14 -20.40
N HIS A 156 -9.42 -15.25 -21.31
CA HIS A 156 -8.80 -13.95 -21.51
C HIS A 156 -9.83 -12.85 -21.72
N TYR A 157 -9.70 -11.76 -20.97
CA TYR A 157 -10.45 -10.52 -21.16
C TYR A 157 -9.51 -9.33 -21.28
N GLU A 158 -9.58 -8.60 -22.38
CA GLU A 158 -8.78 -7.37 -22.58
C GLU A 158 -9.02 -6.32 -21.50
N GLU A 159 -10.22 -6.29 -20.92
CA GLU A 159 -10.59 -5.35 -19.87
C GLU A 159 -10.01 -5.71 -18.49
N TYR A 160 -9.50 -6.92 -18.31
CA TYR A 160 -8.94 -7.35 -17.04
C TYR A 160 -7.47 -6.96 -16.89
N LEU A 161 -6.98 -6.95 -15.65
CA LEU A 161 -5.61 -6.57 -15.35
C LEU A 161 -4.60 -7.69 -15.63
N GLY A 162 -5.00 -8.95 -15.44
CA GLY A 162 -4.08 -10.10 -15.58
C GLY A 162 -2.88 -10.05 -14.61
N ILE A 163 -3.01 -9.36 -13.48
CA ILE A 163 -2.00 -9.32 -12.42
C ILE A 163 -1.97 -10.61 -11.60
N TYR A 164 -3.03 -11.39 -11.65
CA TYR A 164 -3.09 -12.81 -11.39
C TYR A 164 -3.18 -13.52 -12.74
N PRO A 165 -2.12 -14.19 -13.22
CA PRO A 165 -2.08 -14.76 -14.58
C PRO A 165 -2.78 -16.11 -14.64
N GLY A 166 -3.96 -16.20 -14.03
CA GLY A 166 -4.84 -17.37 -14.00
C GLY A 166 -6.29 -16.94 -14.13
N ILE A 167 -7.16 -17.93 -14.13
CA ILE A 167 -8.61 -17.75 -14.27
C ILE A 167 -9.32 -17.96 -12.93
N CYS A 168 -10.55 -17.43 -12.83
CA CYS A 168 -11.46 -17.73 -11.73
C CYS A 168 -12.81 -18.20 -12.27
N THR A 169 -13.63 -18.79 -11.41
CA THR A 169 -14.95 -19.28 -11.80
C THR A 169 -16.06 -18.48 -11.14
N ASN A 170 -17.09 -18.11 -11.91
CA ASN A 170 -18.26 -17.42 -11.39
C ASN A 170 -19.04 -18.35 -10.47
N ALA A 171 -19.29 -17.95 -9.23
CA ALA A 171 -20.04 -18.74 -8.26
C ALA A 171 -21.55 -18.86 -8.57
N GLN A 172 -22.07 -18.06 -9.50
CA GLN A 172 -23.49 -18.03 -9.90
C GLN A 172 -24.45 -17.90 -8.69
N LEU A 173 -24.05 -17.11 -7.70
CA LEU A 173 -24.78 -16.92 -6.46
C LEU A 173 -24.97 -15.43 -6.20
N GLN A 174 -26.24 -15.00 -6.05
CA GLN A 174 -26.59 -13.60 -5.86
C GLN A 174 -27.38 -13.38 -4.58
N ASN A 175 -27.12 -12.25 -3.91
CA ASN A 175 -27.85 -11.78 -2.71
C ASN A 175 -27.97 -12.88 -1.63
N LYS A 176 -26.87 -13.52 -1.28
CA LYS A 176 -26.81 -14.57 -0.27
C LYS A 176 -25.85 -14.23 0.86
N ARG A 177 -26.02 -14.93 1.96
CA ARG A 177 -25.01 -15.04 3.02
C ARG A 177 -24.38 -16.42 2.89
N VAL A 178 -23.07 -16.47 2.92
CA VAL A 178 -22.28 -17.70 2.83
C VAL A 178 -21.44 -17.84 4.09
N CYS A 179 -21.13 -19.07 4.45
CA CYS A 179 -20.12 -19.37 5.44
C CYS A 179 -18.77 -19.58 4.75
N VAL A 180 -17.71 -19.34 5.48
CA VAL A 180 -16.34 -19.45 5.01
C VAL A 180 -15.52 -20.26 6.02
N THR A 181 -14.79 -21.26 5.54
CA THR A 181 -13.86 -22.03 6.35
C THR A 181 -12.45 -21.45 6.21
N VAL A 182 -11.76 -21.38 7.34
CA VAL A 182 -10.35 -20.97 7.42
C VAL A 182 -9.50 -22.26 7.43
N PRO A 183 -8.68 -22.54 6.39
CA PRO A 183 -7.74 -23.66 6.44
C PRO A 183 -6.80 -23.54 7.64
N ALA A 184 -6.51 -24.67 8.31
CA ALA A 184 -5.68 -24.67 9.51
C ALA A 184 -4.22 -24.19 9.29
N ASP A 185 -3.78 -24.21 8.05
CA ASP A 185 -2.47 -23.69 7.60
C ASP A 185 -2.56 -22.31 6.94
N SER A 186 -3.74 -21.68 6.95
CA SER A 186 -3.92 -20.36 6.37
C SER A 186 -3.00 -19.33 7.03
N PRO A 187 -2.19 -18.57 6.26
CA PRO A 187 -1.35 -17.52 6.82
C PRO A 187 -2.16 -16.35 7.44
N LEU A 188 -3.45 -16.27 7.17
CA LEU A 188 -4.34 -15.26 7.79
C LEU A 188 -4.52 -15.49 9.29
N LEU A 189 -4.31 -16.72 9.78
CA LEU A 189 -4.33 -17.06 11.21
C LEU A 189 -3.25 -16.34 12.04
N ARG A 190 -2.25 -15.73 11.40
CA ARG A 190 -1.27 -14.87 12.08
C ARG A 190 -1.85 -13.56 12.58
N TYR A 191 -2.99 -13.13 12.02
CA TYR A 191 -3.62 -11.84 12.31
C TYR A 191 -4.89 -11.94 13.15
N SER A 192 -5.62 -13.05 13.02
CA SER A 192 -6.85 -13.32 13.79
C SER A 192 -7.06 -14.81 13.93
N ASP A 193 -7.65 -15.23 15.05
CA ASP A 193 -8.10 -16.62 15.28
C ASP A 193 -9.52 -16.88 14.75
N PHE A 194 -10.20 -15.83 14.25
CA PHE A 194 -11.56 -15.88 13.69
C PHE A 194 -12.55 -16.61 14.62
N GLY A 195 -12.54 -16.25 15.91
CA GLY A 195 -13.41 -16.87 16.92
C GLY A 195 -12.92 -18.24 17.42
N GLY A 196 -11.86 -18.79 16.85
CA GLY A 196 -11.19 -20.03 17.28
C GLY A 196 -11.80 -21.33 16.74
N ASP A 197 -12.88 -21.27 15.97
CA ASP A 197 -13.54 -22.43 15.36
C ASP A 197 -13.19 -22.63 13.88
N LEU A 198 -12.34 -21.76 13.32
CA LEU A 198 -11.92 -21.77 11.92
C LEU A 198 -13.10 -21.59 10.94
N HIS A 199 -14.13 -20.87 11.37
CA HIS A 199 -15.34 -20.67 10.60
C HIS A 199 -15.81 -19.21 10.68
N ILE A 200 -16.17 -18.61 9.56
CA ILE A 200 -16.66 -17.22 9.48
C ILE A 200 -18.05 -17.24 8.90
N ASP A 201 -19.01 -16.87 9.71
CA ASP A 201 -20.41 -16.90 9.35
C ASP A 201 -20.87 -15.67 8.56
N SER A 202 -21.88 -15.91 7.70
CA SER A 202 -22.76 -14.84 7.22
C SER A 202 -22.05 -13.77 6.38
N VAL A 203 -21.01 -14.12 5.63
CA VAL A 203 -20.34 -13.21 4.70
C VAL A 203 -21.27 -12.94 3.50
N TYR A 204 -21.49 -11.67 3.16
CA TYR A 204 -22.34 -11.30 2.03
C TYR A 204 -21.69 -11.69 0.70
N HIS A 205 -22.50 -12.27 -0.19
CA HIS A 205 -22.08 -12.70 -1.52
C HIS A 205 -23.10 -12.24 -2.57
N ASN A 206 -22.60 -11.63 -3.65
CA ASN A 206 -23.43 -11.19 -4.74
C ASN A 206 -22.69 -11.22 -6.09
N GLY A 207 -22.74 -12.36 -6.77
CA GLY A 207 -22.13 -12.51 -8.10
C GLY A 207 -20.61 -12.65 -8.11
N GLY A 208 -19.99 -12.87 -6.97
CA GLY A 208 -18.54 -13.07 -6.86
C GLY A 208 -18.04 -14.38 -7.48
N CYS A 209 -16.73 -14.55 -7.47
CA CYS A 209 -16.05 -15.72 -8.02
C CYS A 209 -15.45 -16.62 -6.94
N TYR A 210 -14.97 -17.78 -7.38
CA TYR A 210 -14.16 -18.67 -6.58
C TYR A 210 -12.95 -19.17 -7.38
N MET A 211 -11.93 -19.63 -6.67
CA MET A 211 -10.75 -20.31 -7.21
C MET A 211 -10.95 -21.80 -7.07
N ASP A 212 -11.04 -22.52 -8.20
CA ASP A 212 -10.98 -23.97 -8.19
C ASP A 212 -9.54 -24.42 -7.90
N TYR A 213 -9.36 -25.41 -7.05
CA TYR A 213 -8.04 -25.98 -6.79
C TYR A 213 -7.34 -26.52 -8.05
N ALA A 214 -8.14 -26.98 -9.03
CA ALA A 214 -7.61 -27.48 -10.30
C ALA A 214 -7.02 -26.35 -11.18
N ASP A 215 -7.45 -25.10 -10.96
CA ASP A 215 -6.99 -23.91 -11.71
C ASP A 215 -5.88 -23.13 -10.96
N LEU A 216 -5.44 -23.64 -9.80
CA LEU A 216 -4.42 -22.96 -8.99
C LEU A 216 -3.05 -23.00 -9.68
N ILE A 217 -2.47 -21.83 -9.91
CA ILE A 217 -1.17 -21.71 -10.58
C ILE A 217 -0.02 -21.66 -9.55
N PRO A 218 1.24 -21.95 -9.96
CA PRO A 218 2.42 -21.80 -9.10
C PRO A 218 2.54 -20.37 -8.54
N GLY A 219 2.84 -20.26 -7.24
CA GLY A 219 2.91 -18.97 -6.54
C GLY A 219 1.56 -18.44 -6.03
N ALA A 220 0.47 -19.15 -6.31
CA ALA A 220 -0.84 -18.87 -5.73
C ALA A 220 -1.15 -19.81 -4.56
N GLU A 221 -1.95 -19.33 -3.62
CA GLU A 221 -2.40 -20.05 -2.45
C GLU A 221 -3.86 -19.71 -2.14
N ILE A 222 -4.64 -20.69 -1.67
CA ILE A 222 -5.99 -20.48 -1.16
C ILE A 222 -5.90 -20.18 0.33
N LEU A 223 -6.48 -19.05 0.72
CA LEU A 223 -6.43 -18.53 2.09
C LEU A 223 -7.69 -18.84 2.88
N LEU A 224 -8.85 -18.79 2.22
CA LEU A 224 -10.16 -19.11 2.78
C LEU A 224 -10.98 -19.87 1.75
N GLN A 225 -11.90 -20.72 2.21
CA GLN A 225 -12.74 -21.58 1.38
C GLN A 225 -14.23 -21.28 1.57
N TYR A 226 -15.03 -21.45 0.53
CA TYR A 226 -16.49 -21.42 0.67
C TYR A 226 -17.01 -22.65 1.41
N ASP A 227 -17.80 -22.45 2.44
CA ASP A 227 -18.67 -23.47 3.03
C ASP A 227 -20.12 -23.18 2.65
N TYR A 228 -20.51 -23.63 1.47
CA TYR A 228 -21.85 -23.39 0.92
C TYR A 228 -22.32 -24.57 0.06
N PRO A 229 -22.63 -25.74 0.67
CA PRO A 229 -23.22 -26.88 -0.08
C PRO A 229 -24.66 -26.55 -0.51
N PRO A 230 -25.18 -27.11 -1.58
CA PRO A 230 -24.56 -28.05 -2.52
C PRO A 230 -23.92 -27.42 -3.76
N LYS A 231 -23.44 -26.19 -3.68
CA LYS A 231 -22.91 -25.45 -4.84
C LYS A 231 -21.50 -25.93 -5.22
N PRO A 232 -21.12 -25.84 -6.52
CA PRO A 232 -19.77 -26.21 -6.98
C PRO A 232 -18.64 -25.46 -6.29
N MET A 233 -18.92 -24.25 -5.81
CA MET A 233 -17.94 -23.44 -5.07
C MET A 233 -17.60 -23.99 -3.68
N HIS A 234 -18.42 -24.89 -3.09
CA HIS A 234 -18.17 -25.48 -1.78
C HIS A 234 -16.81 -26.19 -1.73
N GLY A 235 -15.99 -25.88 -0.72
CA GLY A 235 -14.64 -26.38 -0.57
C GLY A 235 -13.58 -25.70 -1.46
N ASN A 236 -13.99 -24.86 -2.40
CA ASN A 236 -13.08 -24.10 -3.25
C ASN A 236 -12.73 -22.72 -2.64
N GLY A 237 -11.66 -22.10 -3.14
CA GLY A 237 -11.15 -20.85 -2.60
C GLY A 237 -12.11 -19.67 -2.76
N CYS A 238 -12.52 -19.06 -1.66
CA CYS A 238 -13.26 -17.81 -1.66
C CYS A 238 -12.32 -16.60 -1.57
N VAL A 239 -11.12 -16.79 -0.99
CA VAL A 239 -10.01 -15.85 -0.98
C VAL A 239 -8.75 -16.59 -1.36
N TRP A 240 -8.02 -16.03 -2.30
CA TRP A 240 -6.71 -16.55 -2.72
C TRP A 240 -5.74 -15.41 -2.94
N SER A 241 -4.45 -15.71 -2.82
CA SER A 241 -3.40 -14.76 -3.10
C SER A 241 -2.39 -15.29 -4.13
N TYR A 242 -1.65 -14.38 -4.71
CA TYR A 242 -0.58 -14.65 -5.65
C TYR A 242 0.56 -13.65 -5.48
N LYS A 243 1.77 -14.14 -5.55
CA LYS A 243 2.97 -13.33 -5.59
C LYS A 243 3.93 -13.93 -6.61
N ALA A 244 4.27 -13.16 -7.66
CA ALA A 244 5.09 -13.67 -8.75
C ALA A 244 6.55 -13.93 -8.30
N ASP A 245 7.10 -13.02 -7.49
CA ASP A 245 8.46 -13.09 -6.93
C ASP A 245 8.61 -12.14 -5.72
N GLU A 246 9.80 -12.08 -5.15
CA GLU A 246 10.10 -11.25 -3.97
C GLU A 246 10.02 -9.73 -4.25
N GLN A 247 10.10 -9.30 -5.49
CA GLN A 247 10.10 -7.89 -5.88
C GLN A 247 8.71 -7.37 -6.25
N THR A 248 7.78 -8.27 -6.57
CA THR A 248 6.40 -7.91 -6.94
C THR A 248 5.53 -7.76 -5.69
N GLY A 249 4.46 -6.97 -5.81
CA GLY A 249 3.42 -6.88 -4.78
C GLY A 249 2.57 -8.14 -4.70
N ARG A 250 1.99 -8.40 -3.53
CA ARG A 250 1.00 -9.49 -3.37
C ARG A 250 -0.34 -9.07 -3.95
N VAL A 251 -0.88 -9.91 -4.81
CA VAL A 251 -2.24 -9.81 -5.35
C VAL A 251 -3.16 -10.72 -4.55
N MET A 252 -4.27 -10.18 -4.06
CA MET A 252 -5.29 -10.96 -3.37
C MET A 252 -6.65 -10.72 -3.98
N ALA A 253 -7.38 -11.80 -4.18
CA ALA A 253 -8.74 -11.79 -4.70
C ALA A 253 -9.71 -12.39 -3.69
N CYS A 254 -10.82 -11.70 -3.45
CA CYS A 254 -11.89 -12.07 -2.52
C CYS A 254 -13.22 -12.15 -3.28
N GLY A 255 -13.81 -13.33 -3.38
CA GLY A 255 -15.10 -13.50 -4.07
C GLY A 255 -16.28 -12.84 -3.36
N PRO A 256 -16.47 -13.03 -2.03
CA PRO A 256 -17.53 -12.38 -1.27
C PRO A 256 -17.23 -10.90 -0.95
N HIS A 257 -18.13 -10.27 -0.18
CA HIS A 257 -18.13 -8.86 0.16
C HIS A 257 -18.01 -8.61 1.69
N PRO A 258 -16.84 -8.74 2.31
CA PRO A 258 -16.63 -8.42 3.72
C PRO A 258 -16.36 -6.93 3.97
N GLU A 259 -16.10 -6.13 2.95
CA GLU A 259 -15.48 -4.81 3.00
C GLU A 259 -16.23 -3.75 3.81
N GLY A 260 -17.55 -3.85 3.92
CA GLY A 260 -18.38 -2.85 4.62
C GLY A 260 -18.68 -3.17 6.08
N ILE A 261 -18.07 -4.19 6.65
CA ILE A 261 -18.34 -4.67 8.02
C ILE A 261 -17.52 -3.88 9.03
N VAL A 262 -18.13 -3.55 10.16
CA VAL A 262 -17.55 -2.69 11.20
C VAL A 262 -17.16 -3.42 12.49
N SER A 263 -17.47 -4.72 12.61
CA SER A 263 -17.16 -5.51 13.80
C SER A 263 -17.28 -7.02 13.59
N GLY A 264 -16.64 -7.80 14.47
CA GLY A 264 -16.67 -9.27 14.50
C GLY A 264 -15.83 -9.91 13.40
N GLU A 265 -15.86 -11.23 13.31
CA GLU A 265 -15.00 -12.07 12.47
C GLU A 265 -14.91 -11.65 10.99
N ARG A 266 -15.96 -11.05 10.46
CA ARG A 266 -15.97 -10.51 9.08
C ARG A 266 -15.15 -9.24 8.94
N LEU A 267 -15.03 -8.42 10.02
CA LEU A 267 -14.08 -7.31 10.07
C LEU A 267 -12.67 -7.89 10.19
N ASP A 268 -12.47 -8.85 11.09
CA ASP A 268 -11.18 -9.51 11.30
C ASP A 268 -10.69 -10.18 10.01
N MET A 269 -11.59 -10.80 9.24
CA MET A 269 -11.31 -11.32 7.89
C MET A 269 -10.74 -10.25 6.96
N MET A 270 -11.37 -9.09 6.93
CA MET A 270 -10.93 -8.01 6.07
C MET A 270 -9.61 -7.40 6.55
N GLU A 271 -9.43 -7.26 7.87
CA GLU A 271 -8.19 -6.78 8.48
C GLU A 271 -7.03 -7.72 8.21
N ALA A 272 -7.23 -9.02 8.36
CA ALA A 272 -6.22 -10.04 8.07
C ALA A 272 -5.80 -10.02 6.59
N MET A 273 -6.76 -9.90 5.67
CA MET A 273 -6.48 -9.77 4.24
C MET A 273 -5.66 -8.52 3.93
N VAL A 274 -6.05 -7.36 4.47
CA VAL A 274 -5.32 -6.10 4.28
C VAL A 274 -3.88 -6.23 4.80
N GLN A 275 -3.69 -6.72 6.03
CA GLN A 275 -2.36 -6.89 6.63
C GLN A 275 -1.50 -7.86 5.81
N TYR A 276 -2.07 -8.96 5.37
CA TYR A 276 -1.34 -9.95 4.56
C TYR A 276 -0.90 -9.39 3.21
N VAL A 277 -1.71 -8.56 2.55
CA VAL A 277 -1.30 -7.86 1.33
C VAL A 277 -0.18 -6.87 1.62
N LEU A 278 -0.31 -6.06 2.66
CA LEU A 278 0.69 -5.06 3.05
C LEU A 278 2.05 -5.66 3.44
N GLU A 279 2.06 -6.84 4.05
CA GLU A 279 3.31 -7.58 4.34
C GLU A 279 4.00 -8.11 3.08
N GLY A 280 3.26 -8.27 1.99
CA GLY A 280 3.81 -8.64 0.68
C GLY A 280 4.60 -7.55 -0.02
N THR A 281 4.62 -6.31 0.51
CA THR A 281 5.38 -5.19 -0.06
C THR A 281 6.89 -5.42 0.09
N PRO A 282 7.67 -5.31 -1.00
CA PRO A 282 9.13 -5.46 -0.94
C PRO A 282 9.80 -4.42 -0.03
N GLN A 283 11.02 -4.72 0.39
CA GLN A 283 11.83 -3.74 1.11
C GLN A 283 12.22 -2.58 0.19
N PRO A 284 12.32 -1.34 0.70
CA PRO A 284 12.78 -0.20 -0.07
C PRO A 284 14.18 -0.42 -0.65
N ARG A 285 14.41 0.09 -1.86
CA ARG A 285 15.69 -0.07 -2.57
C ARG A 285 16.67 1.03 -2.18
N ILE A 286 17.94 0.64 -2.02
CA ILE A 286 19.05 1.59 -1.94
C ILE A 286 19.32 2.15 -3.35
N LYS A 287 19.30 3.48 -3.51
CA LYS A 287 19.55 4.17 -4.79
C LYS A 287 20.99 4.06 -5.22
N ALA A 288 21.93 4.24 -4.27
CA ALA A 288 23.35 4.15 -4.49
C ALA A 288 24.15 4.10 -3.18
N SER A 289 25.40 3.66 -3.27
CA SER A 289 26.43 4.00 -2.30
C SER A 289 27.08 5.33 -2.72
N LEU A 290 27.16 6.28 -1.77
CA LEU A 290 27.73 7.60 -2.02
C LEU A 290 29.24 7.57 -1.77
N THR A 291 30.00 8.26 -2.62
CA THR A 291 31.43 8.48 -2.47
C THR A 291 31.67 9.81 -1.77
N LYS A 292 32.50 9.82 -0.72
CA LYS A 292 32.89 11.04 -0.03
C LYS A 292 33.58 12.02 -0.98
N GLY A 293 33.14 13.27 -0.99
CA GLY A 293 33.66 14.35 -1.85
C GLY A 293 33.01 14.41 -3.24
N GLU A 294 32.18 13.43 -3.63
CA GLU A 294 31.52 13.41 -4.93
C GLU A 294 30.04 13.80 -4.80
N PRO A 295 29.60 14.91 -5.39
CA PRO A 295 28.18 15.28 -5.37
C PRO A 295 27.34 14.35 -6.25
N ARG A 296 26.20 13.88 -5.76
CA ARG A 296 25.24 13.13 -6.52
C ARG A 296 24.01 13.98 -6.83
N LEU A 297 23.75 14.16 -8.11
CA LEU A 297 22.62 14.91 -8.60
C LEU A 297 21.40 13.98 -8.82
N MET A 298 20.28 14.33 -8.22
CA MET A 298 19.00 13.64 -8.31
C MET A 298 18.01 14.55 -9.08
N SER A 299 18.14 14.63 -10.40
CA SER A 299 17.40 15.59 -11.24
C SER A 299 16.69 14.99 -12.44
N CYS A 300 16.92 13.72 -12.74
CA CYS A 300 16.26 13.04 -13.84
C CYS A 300 14.75 13.00 -13.65
N LYS A 301 14.02 13.21 -14.73
CA LYS A 301 12.58 12.99 -14.78
C LYS A 301 12.27 11.53 -15.12
N THR A 302 11.00 11.17 -15.04
CA THR A 302 10.52 9.83 -15.44
C THR A 302 10.92 9.49 -16.87
N GLU A 303 10.81 10.43 -17.79
CA GLU A 303 11.09 10.26 -19.22
C GLU A 303 12.56 9.98 -19.53
N ASP A 304 13.47 10.39 -18.64
CA ASP A 304 14.91 10.15 -18.78
C ASP A 304 15.27 8.68 -18.56
N ASN A 305 14.34 7.89 -18.02
CA ASN A 305 14.48 6.46 -17.76
C ASN A 305 15.74 6.10 -16.96
N ASP A 306 16.09 6.95 -15.99
CA ASP A 306 17.22 6.75 -15.07
C ASP A 306 16.73 6.78 -13.61
N PRO A 307 16.16 5.66 -13.10
CA PRO A 307 15.60 5.60 -11.76
C PRO A 307 16.64 5.79 -10.65
N ALA A 308 17.93 5.62 -10.95
CA ALA A 308 19.01 5.83 -9.99
C ALA A 308 19.26 7.32 -9.69
N HIS A 309 18.94 8.22 -10.61
CA HIS A 309 19.13 9.66 -10.50
C HIS A 309 17.82 10.47 -10.55
N THR A 310 16.68 9.77 -10.49
CA THR A 310 15.36 10.39 -10.59
C THR A 310 15.05 11.27 -9.37
N ARG A 311 14.30 12.35 -9.60
CA ARG A 311 13.74 13.26 -8.60
C ARG A 311 12.94 12.51 -7.53
N ILE A 312 12.86 13.08 -6.34
CA ILE A 312 12.09 12.51 -5.23
C ILE A 312 10.63 12.99 -5.28
N GLY A 313 9.68 12.06 -5.23
CA GLY A 313 8.24 12.35 -5.18
C GLY A 313 7.75 12.71 -3.77
N ASP A 314 6.50 13.14 -3.69
CA ASP A 314 5.86 13.54 -2.43
C ASP A 314 5.77 12.36 -1.42
N LYS A 315 6.20 12.61 -0.18
CA LYS A 315 6.26 11.58 0.89
C LYS A 315 7.15 10.36 0.54
N GLN A 316 7.96 10.44 -0.51
CA GLN A 316 8.91 9.40 -0.89
C GLN A 316 10.20 9.49 -0.06
N TYR A 317 10.84 8.33 0.14
CA TYR A 317 12.22 8.24 0.62
C TYR A 317 13.15 7.83 -0.52
N HIS A 318 14.31 8.48 -0.60
CA HIS A 318 15.47 8.00 -1.34
C HIS A 318 16.51 7.50 -0.34
N HIS A 319 16.89 6.24 -0.41
CA HIS A 319 17.84 5.61 0.46
C HIS A 319 19.20 5.48 -0.20
N PHE A 320 20.26 5.80 0.58
CA PHE A 320 21.66 5.71 0.15
C PHE A 320 22.47 5.02 1.25
N THR A 321 23.68 4.61 0.91
CA THR A 321 24.69 4.20 1.87
C THR A 321 25.96 5.03 1.67
N VAL A 322 26.79 5.11 2.70
CA VAL A 322 28.14 5.62 2.63
C VAL A 322 29.03 4.82 3.58
N GLU A 323 30.23 4.47 3.14
CA GLU A 323 31.23 3.84 3.99
C GLU A 323 31.99 4.90 4.77
N VAL A 324 31.93 4.81 6.10
CA VAL A 324 32.64 5.69 7.02
C VAL A 324 33.97 5.02 7.41
N PRO A 325 35.12 5.61 7.08
CA PRO A 325 36.43 5.02 7.41
C PRO A 325 36.72 5.11 8.92
N GLU A 326 37.63 4.28 9.40
CA GLU A 326 38.17 4.38 10.73
C GLU A 326 38.90 5.72 10.92
N GLY A 327 38.77 6.30 12.11
CA GLY A 327 39.47 7.57 12.46
C GLY A 327 38.85 8.81 11.79
N CYS A 328 37.62 8.72 11.26
CA CYS A 328 36.92 9.88 10.74
C CYS A 328 36.51 10.81 11.92
N ASP A 329 37.01 12.03 11.97
CA ASP A 329 36.67 12.98 13.03
C ASP A 329 35.29 13.59 12.85
N THR A 330 34.89 13.84 11.58
CA THR A 330 33.63 14.51 11.27
C THR A 330 33.13 14.04 9.91
N LEU A 331 31.85 13.74 9.83
CA LEU A 331 31.12 13.46 8.59
C LEU A 331 30.05 14.53 8.42
N LYS A 332 30.06 15.20 7.28
CA LYS A 332 29.02 16.16 6.89
C LYS A 332 28.24 15.66 5.72
N ILE A 333 26.93 15.68 5.82
CA ILE A 333 26.02 15.34 4.74
C ILE A 333 25.24 16.60 4.40
N LYS A 334 25.26 16.99 3.13
CA LYS A 334 24.61 18.20 2.64
C LYS A 334 23.59 17.86 1.58
N LEU A 335 22.39 18.48 1.68
CA LEU A 335 21.44 18.59 0.58
C LEU A 335 21.47 20.01 0.06
N SER A 336 21.44 20.16 -1.25
CA SER A 336 21.39 21.46 -1.91
C SER A 336 20.23 21.52 -2.91
N SER A 337 19.48 22.61 -2.88
CA SER A 337 18.41 22.87 -3.82
C SER A 337 18.97 23.22 -5.22
N LEU A 338 18.19 22.91 -6.25
CA LEU A 338 18.40 23.45 -7.58
C LEU A 338 17.58 24.74 -7.73
N GLU A 339 17.94 25.57 -8.70
CA GLU A 339 17.22 26.82 -9.01
C GLU A 339 15.72 26.54 -9.22
N GLY A 340 14.88 27.32 -8.55
CA GLY A 340 13.41 27.19 -8.60
C GLY A 340 12.80 26.20 -7.60
N TYR A 341 13.62 25.45 -6.85
CA TYR A 341 13.13 24.40 -5.92
C TYR A 341 13.41 24.66 -4.45
N GLN A 342 13.73 25.90 -4.07
CA GLN A 342 14.06 26.26 -2.68
C GLN A 342 12.88 26.15 -1.71
N ASN A 343 11.64 26.23 -2.22
CA ASN A 343 10.39 26.23 -1.44
C ASN A 343 9.81 24.83 -1.17
N TYR A 344 10.63 23.78 -1.37
CA TYR A 344 10.26 22.40 -1.01
C TYR A 344 10.92 22.01 0.29
N ASP A 345 10.25 21.17 1.06
CA ASP A 345 10.76 20.64 2.32
C ASP A 345 11.29 19.22 2.09
N LEU A 346 12.60 19.07 2.16
CA LEU A 346 13.26 17.77 2.23
C LEU A 346 13.88 17.57 3.62
N PHE A 347 13.75 16.37 4.17
CA PHE A 347 14.37 15.97 5.42
C PHE A 347 15.55 15.05 5.16
N LEU A 348 16.53 15.08 6.04
CA LEU A 348 17.73 14.25 5.96
C LEU A 348 17.88 13.40 7.22
N PHE A 349 18.08 12.10 7.03
CA PHE A 349 18.21 11.11 8.09
C PHE A 349 19.47 10.28 7.92
N ALA A 350 20.04 9.83 9.06
CA ALA A 350 21.15 8.88 9.06
C ALA A 350 21.01 7.85 10.20
N SER A 351 21.41 6.59 9.94
CA SER A 351 21.36 5.49 10.90
C SER A 351 22.41 4.44 10.57
N TYR A 352 22.97 3.78 11.60
CA TYR A 352 23.84 2.61 11.45
C TYR A 352 23.07 1.28 11.57
N GLU A 353 21.78 1.33 11.93
CA GLU A 353 20.98 0.14 12.25
C GLU A 353 20.13 -0.34 11.07
N GLY A 354 20.26 0.29 9.91
CA GLY A 354 19.48 0.02 8.70
C GLY A 354 18.90 1.30 8.09
N LEU A 355 17.88 1.16 7.24
CA LEU A 355 17.27 2.30 6.55
C LEU A 355 16.86 3.40 7.53
N ALA A 356 17.40 4.60 7.29
CA ALA A 356 17.13 5.76 8.12
C ALA A 356 15.75 6.34 7.80
N MET A 357 14.84 6.36 8.78
CA MET A 357 13.48 6.88 8.64
C MET A 357 13.14 7.85 9.76
N LEU A 358 12.08 8.63 9.61
CA LEU A 358 11.70 9.70 10.55
C LEU A 358 11.58 9.19 12.00
N GLY A 359 10.94 8.04 12.20
CA GLY A 359 10.69 7.45 13.52
C GLY A 359 11.87 6.69 14.13
N SER A 360 12.82 6.20 13.31
CA SER A 360 13.90 5.29 13.75
C SER A 360 15.30 5.90 13.69
N SER A 361 15.48 7.09 13.10
CA SER A 361 16.81 7.67 12.91
C SER A 361 17.33 8.41 14.11
N LYS A 362 18.56 8.10 14.51
CA LYS A 362 19.30 8.81 15.55
C LYS A 362 19.74 10.20 15.10
N TYR A 363 20.21 10.32 13.86
CA TYR A 363 20.68 11.57 13.27
C TYR A 363 19.64 12.06 12.27
N LYS A 364 19.18 13.32 12.43
CA LYS A 364 18.16 13.89 11.56
C LYS A 364 18.22 15.41 11.48
N ASN A 365 17.85 15.93 10.30
CA ASN A 365 17.56 17.34 10.10
C ASN A 365 16.19 17.44 9.39
N VAL A 366 15.20 17.90 10.15
CA VAL A 366 13.77 18.01 9.75
C VAL A 366 13.30 19.47 9.71
N GLY A 367 14.22 20.43 9.58
CA GLY A 367 13.88 21.84 9.43
C GLY A 367 13.16 22.12 8.11
N GLN A 368 12.57 23.32 7.96
CA GLN A 368 11.97 23.79 6.73
C GLN A 368 13.00 23.98 5.60
N GLY A 369 12.54 23.98 4.36
CA GLY A 369 13.32 24.18 3.15
C GLY A 369 14.05 22.90 2.69
N LEU A 370 14.69 23.00 1.54
CA LEU A 370 15.41 21.87 0.93
C LEU A 370 16.88 21.82 1.37
N ASP A 371 17.55 22.96 1.50
CA ASP A 371 18.96 22.99 1.86
C ASP A 371 19.16 22.51 3.30
N LYS A 372 19.97 21.47 3.48
CA LYS A 372 20.20 20.81 4.77
C LYS A 372 21.67 20.50 4.96
N GLU A 373 22.10 20.58 6.22
CA GLU A 373 23.37 20.02 6.65
C GLU A 373 23.13 19.12 7.89
N LEU A 374 23.72 17.95 7.88
CA LEU A 374 23.75 17.03 8.99
C LEU A 374 25.23 16.74 9.32
N VAL A 375 25.66 17.09 10.55
CA VAL A 375 27.02 16.88 11.00
C VAL A 375 27.04 15.78 12.05
N ILE A 376 27.88 14.78 11.85
CA ILE A 376 28.10 13.68 12.79
C ILE A 376 29.55 13.78 13.26
N LEU A 377 29.77 14.09 14.56
CA LEU A 377 31.06 14.15 15.18
C LEU A 377 31.49 12.75 15.63
N ALA A 378 32.76 12.42 15.39
CA ALA A 378 33.36 11.12 15.70
C ALA A 378 32.43 9.96 15.22
N PRO A 379 32.08 9.91 13.92
CA PRO A 379 31.18 8.89 13.41
C PRO A 379 31.82 7.50 13.59
N LYS A 380 30.98 6.50 13.84
CA LYS A 380 31.40 5.10 13.91
C LYS A 380 31.81 4.63 12.51
N ALA A 381 32.93 3.90 12.43
CA ALA A 381 33.35 3.26 11.17
C ALA A 381 32.33 2.19 10.72
N GLY A 382 32.19 2.02 9.42
CA GLY A 382 31.29 1.06 8.77
C GLY A 382 30.22 1.72 7.93
N THR A 383 29.25 0.93 7.48
CA THR A 383 28.17 1.40 6.59
C THR A 383 27.20 2.28 7.35
N LEU A 384 27.03 3.52 6.92
CA LEU A 384 26.00 4.45 7.37
C LEU A 384 24.90 4.53 6.32
N PHE A 385 23.66 4.27 6.72
CA PHE A 385 22.48 4.46 5.88
C PHE A 385 22.05 5.93 5.95
N LEU A 386 21.81 6.51 4.79
CA LEU A 386 21.31 7.87 4.63
C LEU A 386 19.97 7.84 3.91
N SER A 387 19.04 8.70 4.31
CA SER A 387 17.78 8.83 3.61
C SER A 387 17.37 10.29 3.45
N VAL A 388 16.91 10.62 2.28
CA VAL A 388 16.25 11.89 1.95
C VAL A 388 14.76 11.59 1.87
N PHE A 389 13.96 12.40 2.55
CA PHE A 389 12.49 12.30 2.55
C PHE A 389 11.89 13.60 2.05
N CYS A 390 10.97 13.52 1.10
CA CYS A 390 10.23 14.70 0.65
C CYS A 390 9.01 14.89 1.55
N ASP A 391 9.04 15.92 2.42
CA ASP A 391 7.90 16.25 3.27
C ASP A 391 6.84 17.07 2.55
N THR A 392 7.20 17.78 1.49
CA THR A 392 6.23 18.44 0.62
C THR A 392 5.33 17.42 -0.06
N THR A 393 4.04 17.70 -0.09
CA THR A 393 3.03 16.81 -0.69
C THR A 393 2.02 17.63 -1.46
N VAL A 394 1.25 16.99 -2.32
CA VAL A 394 0.09 17.59 -2.98
C VAL A 394 -0.91 18.13 -1.96
N GLU A 395 -1.55 19.23 -2.28
CA GLU A 395 -2.71 19.70 -1.52
C GLU A 395 -3.95 18.98 -2.02
N SER A 396 -4.81 18.56 -1.09
CA SER A 396 -6.02 17.81 -1.44
C SER A 396 -7.17 18.13 -0.50
N GLU A 397 -8.39 17.97 -1.01
CA GLU A 397 -9.62 18.07 -0.23
C GLU A 397 -10.57 16.92 -0.55
N GLU A 398 -11.47 16.60 0.38
CA GLU A 398 -12.54 15.64 0.16
C GLU A 398 -13.65 16.26 -0.70
N ALA A 399 -13.99 15.60 -1.80
CA ALA A 399 -15.02 15.99 -2.73
C ALA A 399 -16.13 14.95 -2.85
N ARG A 400 -17.18 15.26 -3.59
CA ARG A 400 -18.36 14.38 -3.79
C ARG A 400 -17.99 12.98 -4.27
N TYR A 401 -16.93 12.85 -5.06
CA TYR A 401 -16.53 11.60 -5.72
C TYR A 401 -15.18 11.06 -5.22
N GLY A 402 -14.70 11.52 -4.09
CA GLY A 402 -13.42 11.14 -3.50
C GLY A 402 -12.50 12.33 -3.29
N THR A 403 -11.24 12.08 -3.04
CA THR A 403 -10.22 13.11 -2.85
C THR A 403 -9.99 13.87 -4.16
N MET A 404 -9.83 15.17 -4.08
CA MET A 404 -9.49 16.07 -5.20
C MET A 404 -8.20 16.81 -4.89
N TYR A 405 -7.25 16.78 -5.82
CA TYR A 405 -6.01 17.55 -5.70
C TYR A 405 -6.24 19.01 -6.08
N THR A 406 -5.89 19.91 -5.18
CA THR A 406 -6.17 21.36 -5.29
C THR A 406 -4.93 22.22 -5.48
N GLY A 407 -3.73 21.70 -5.19
CA GLY A 407 -2.48 22.42 -5.35
C GLY A 407 -1.23 21.58 -5.23
N ARG A 408 -0.08 22.20 -5.48
CA ARG A 408 1.27 21.56 -5.44
C ARG A 408 1.38 20.32 -6.35
N LEU A 409 0.66 20.30 -7.47
CA LEU A 409 0.67 19.15 -8.41
C LEU A 409 2.05 18.90 -9.01
N ASP A 410 2.89 19.90 -9.08
CA ASP A 410 4.27 19.84 -9.56
C ASP A 410 5.15 18.87 -8.76
N VAL A 411 4.84 18.61 -7.48
CA VAL A 411 5.57 17.64 -6.65
C VAL A 411 5.39 16.19 -7.13
N LEU A 412 4.34 15.89 -7.88
CA LEU A 412 4.10 14.58 -8.47
C LEU A 412 5.19 14.19 -9.48
N ASN A 413 5.73 15.16 -10.22
CA ASN A 413 6.89 14.99 -11.11
C ASN A 413 8.24 15.00 -10.36
N GLY A 414 8.18 15.14 -9.06
CA GLY A 414 9.33 15.05 -8.16
C GLY A 414 10.15 16.33 -8.02
N VAL A 415 10.83 16.41 -6.88
CA VAL A 415 11.70 17.50 -6.48
C VAL A 415 13.16 17.12 -6.76
N PRO A 416 13.88 17.88 -7.60
CA PRO A 416 15.30 17.64 -7.83
C PRO A 416 16.13 18.18 -6.64
N TYR A 417 17.22 17.49 -6.34
CA TYR A 417 18.17 17.89 -5.30
C TYR A 417 19.57 17.32 -5.58
N GLN A 418 20.56 17.86 -4.88
CA GLN A 418 21.90 17.30 -4.84
C GLN A 418 22.22 16.83 -3.42
N ILE A 419 22.86 15.66 -3.30
CA ILE A 419 23.40 15.17 -2.04
C ILE A 419 24.93 15.04 -2.12
N LEU A 420 25.62 15.50 -1.08
CA LEU A 420 27.08 15.44 -0.96
C LEU A 420 27.44 14.95 0.44
N VAL A 421 28.42 14.06 0.52
CA VAL A 421 29.05 13.62 1.77
C VAL A 421 30.49 14.14 1.81
N GLU A 422 30.87 14.84 2.89
CA GLU A 422 32.21 15.43 3.12
C GLU A 422 32.90 14.86 4.36
#